data_c0ee81594f0e3ef106f4113b596a8cfe
#
_entry.id   c0ee81594f0e3ef106f4113b596a8cfe
#
_cell.length_a   1.000
_cell.length_b   1.000
_cell.length_c   1.000
_cell.angle_alpha   90.00
_cell.angle_beta   90.00
_cell.angle_gamma   90.00
#
_symmetry.space_group_name_H-M   'P 1'
#
loop_
_entity.id
_entity.type
_entity.pdbx_description
1 polymer ?
#
loop_
_entity_poly.entity_id
_entity_poly.type
_entity_poly.pdbx_seq_one_letter_code
_entity_poly.pdbx_strand_id
1 'polypeptide(L)'
;MIDGADEIIVKLNDNREFKGRMIGTDPNSDLALVKIEGDDFPTIPVGDSDALKVGEWVLAVGNPFNLTSTVTAGIVSAKARTLGVYGIGGVESFIQTDAAINQGNSGGALVNAKGELVGINAVLSSPTGAY
;
A
#
# COMPACT_ATOMS: atom_id res chain seq x y z
N MET A 1 6.80 5.24 -7.67
CA MET A 1 5.61 5.98 -8.12
C MET A 1 5.81 7.50 -8.15
N ILE A 2 6.53 8.06 -7.19
CA ILE A 2 6.79 9.52 -7.13
C ILE A 2 8.25 9.87 -7.41
N ASP A 3 9.08 8.89 -7.70
CA ASP A 3 10.48 9.13 -8.01
C ASP A 3 10.60 9.98 -9.28
N GLY A 4 11.38 11.05 -9.22
CA GLY A 4 11.52 12.01 -10.32
C GLY A 4 10.35 12.96 -10.51
N ALA A 5 9.35 12.95 -9.63
CA ALA A 5 8.23 13.88 -9.71
C ALA A 5 8.68 15.28 -9.29
N ASP A 6 8.36 16.29 -10.11
CA ASP A 6 8.67 17.70 -9.82
C ASP A 6 7.71 18.30 -8.77
N GLU A 7 6.48 17.79 -8.73
CA GLU A 7 5.45 18.28 -7.84
C GLU A 7 4.56 17.12 -7.40
N ILE A 8 4.22 17.10 -6.10
CA ILE A 8 3.32 16.11 -5.52
C ILE A 8 2.09 16.84 -5.02
N ILE A 9 0.92 16.44 -5.50
CA ILE A 9 -0.37 16.94 -5.02
C ILE A 9 -1.10 15.79 -4.33
N VAL A 10 -1.49 16.01 -3.10
CA VAL A 10 -2.26 15.05 -2.30
C VAL A 10 -3.70 15.51 -2.24
N LYS A 11 -4.60 14.72 -2.80
CA LYS A 11 -6.04 14.99 -2.77
C LYS A 11 -6.72 14.05 -1.80
N LEU A 12 -7.44 14.61 -0.84
CA LEU A 12 -8.18 13.84 0.13
C LEU A 12 -9.56 13.46 -0.39
N ASN A 13 -10.19 12.53 0.30
CA ASN A 13 -11.52 12.04 -0.07
C ASN A 13 -12.59 13.14 -0.02
N ASP A 14 -12.38 14.18 0.78
CA ASP A 14 -13.28 15.33 0.90
C ASP A 14 -12.95 16.44 -0.11
N ASN A 15 -12.14 16.16 -1.12
CA ASN A 15 -11.70 17.07 -2.20
C ASN A 15 -10.73 18.16 -1.78
N ARG A 16 -10.24 18.18 -0.54
CA ARG A 16 -9.15 19.08 -0.17
C ARG A 16 -7.87 18.65 -0.89
N GLU A 17 -7.11 19.62 -1.39
CA GLU A 17 -5.85 19.37 -2.06
C GLU A 17 -4.70 20.04 -1.31
N PHE A 18 -3.57 19.37 -1.23
CA PHE A 18 -2.38 19.85 -0.53
C PHE A 18 -1.15 19.57 -1.36
N LYS A 19 -0.18 20.49 -1.31
CA LYS A 19 1.15 20.19 -1.83
C LYS A 19 1.85 19.22 -0.88
N GLY A 20 2.31 18.12 -1.44
CA GLY A 20 3.10 17.14 -0.71
C GLY A 20 4.57 17.45 -0.81
N ARG A 21 5.29 17.17 0.28
CA ARG A 21 6.74 17.25 0.33
C ARG A 21 7.28 15.86 0.60
N MET A 22 8.21 15.42 -0.24
CA MET A 22 8.85 14.12 -0.03
C MET A 22 9.83 14.22 1.15
N ILE A 23 9.55 13.47 2.21
CA ILE A 23 10.41 13.41 3.39
C ILE A 23 11.55 12.41 3.16
N GLY A 24 11.25 11.30 2.52
CA GLY A 24 12.25 10.29 2.22
C GLY A 24 11.68 9.18 1.36
N THR A 25 12.59 8.40 0.80
CA THR A 25 12.25 7.23 0.01
C THR A 25 13.13 6.05 0.42
N ASP A 26 12.60 4.87 0.25
CA ASP A 26 13.35 3.63 0.39
C ASP A 26 13.21 2.83 -0.90
N PRO A 27 14.19 2.92 -1.82
CA PRO A 27 14.13 2.19 -3.08
C PRO A 27 14.08 0.67 -2.89
N ASN A 28 14.64 0.15 -1.79
CA ASN A 28 14.65 -1.29 -1.53
C ASN A 28 13.27 -1.85 -1.22
N SER A 29 12.41 -1.08 -0.56
CA SER A 29 11.04 -1.48 -0.27
C SER A 29 10.02 -0.82 -1.19
N ASP A 30 10.45 0.07 -2.08
CA ASP A 30 9.58 0.85 -2.98
C ASP A 30 8.56 1.69 -2.21
N LEU A 31 8.99 2.28 -1.11
CA LEU A 31 8.16 3.14 -0.27
C LEU A 31 8.66 4.58 -0.31
N ALA A 32 7.72 5.50 -0.18
CA ALA A 32 8.02 6.92 -0.05
C ALA A 32 7.16 7.52 1.05
N LEU A 33 7.74 8.45 1.80
CA LEU A 33 7.04 9.19 2.83
C LEU A 33 6.81 10.61 2.34
N VAL A 34 5.55 11.02 2.30
CA VAL A 34 5.13 12.35 1.85
C VAL A 34 4.46 13.08 3.00
N LYS A 35 4.86 14.33 3.22
CA LYS A 35 4.28 15.19 4.25
C LYS A 35 3.39 16.24 3.61
N ILE A 36 2.22 16.44 4.17
CA ILE A 36 1.34 17.59 3.88
C ILE A 36 1.17 18.42 5.13
N GLU A 37 0.98 19.73 4.95
CA GLU A 37 0.73 20.64 6.05
C GLU A 37 -0.77 20.88 6.19
N GLY A 38 -1.26 20.90 7.42
CA GLY A 38 -2.66 21.15 7.71
C GLY A 38 -3.08 20.47 8.99
N ASP A 39 -4.34 20.65 9.34
CA ASP A 39 -4.95 20.11 10.55
C ASP A 39 -6.18 19.26 10.19
N ASP A 40 -6.62 18.50 11.16
CA ASP A 40 -7.88 17.76 11.07
C ASP A 40 -7.88 16.66 9.99
N PHE A 41 -6.78 15.92 9.93
CA PHE A 41 -6.70 14.76 9.04
C PHE A 41 -7.10 13.49 9.79
N PRO A 42 -8.05 12.73 9.26
CA PRO A 42 -8.31 11.40 9.81
C PRO A 42 -7.08 10.51 9.57
N THR A 43 -6.76 9.71 10.56
CA THR A 43 -5.62 8.80 10.52
C THR A 43 -6.09 7.36 10.60
N ILE A 44 -5.33 6.47 9.97
CA ILE A 44 -5.59 5.04 10.08
C ILE A 44 -4.77 4.49 11.26
N PRO A 45 -5.38 3.68 12.15
CA PRO A 45 -4.60 3.01 13.19
C PRO A 45 -3.65 2.00 12.54
N VAL A 46 -2.43 1.96 13.07
CA VAL A 46 -1.43 1.01 12.59
C VAL A 46 -1.56 -0.27 13.40
N GLY A 47 -1.75 -1.40 12.69
CA GLY A 47 -1.81 -2.72 13.29
C GLY A 47 -0.43 -3.36 13.36
N ASP A 48 -0.42 -4.60 13.84
CA ASP A 48 0.81 -5.40 13.94
C ASP A 48 0.80 -6.46 12.83
N SER A 49 1.59 -6.22 11.78
CA SER A 49 1.68 -7.17 10.67
C SER A 49 2.35 -8.48 11.07
N ASP A 50 3.18 -8.48 12.12
CA ASP A 50 3.79 -9.71 12.62
C ASP A 50 2.78 -10.62 13.31
N ALA A 51 1.74 -10.05 13.89
CA ALA A 51 0.65 -10.81 14.52
C ALA A 51 -0.38 -11.33 13.52
N LEU A 52 -0.35 -10.85 12.28
CA LEU A 52 -1.27 -11.27 11.22
C LEU A 52 -1.02 -12.72 10.86
N LYS A 53 -2.08 -13.52 10.76
CA LYS A 53 -1.97 -14.97 10.52
C LYS A 53 -2.48 -15.33 9.13
N VAL A 54 -1.88 -16.34 8.54
CA VAL A 54 -2.39 -16.96 7.30
C VAL A 54 -3.84 -17.38 7.51
N GLY A 55 -4.70 -17.05 6.56
CA GLY A 55 -6.14 -17.29 6.62
C GLY A 55 -6.96 -16.12 7.15
N GLU A 56 -6.34 -15.11 7.75
CA GLU A 56 -7.09 -13.93 8.21
C GLU A 56 -7.58 -13.08 7.04
N TRP A 57 -8.76 -12.50 7.19
CA TRP A 57 -9.31 -11.57 6.21
C TRP A 57 -8.51 -10.28 6.15
N VAL A 58 -8.29 -9.80 4.94
CA VAL A 58 -7.70 -8.49 4.67
C VAL A 58 -8.47 -7.78 3.57
N LEU A 59 -8.40 -6.45 3.58
CA LEU A 59 -8.99 -5.59 2.56
C LEU A 59 -7.87 -4.76 1.93
N ALA A 60 -7.84 -4.72 0.60
CA ALA A 60 -6.95 -3.84 -0.13
C ALA A 60 -7.75 -2.63 -0.60
N VAL A 61 -7.34 -1.44 -0.18
CA VAL A 61 -8.03 -0.19 -0.44
C VAL A 61 -7.24 0.65 -1.44
N GLY A 62 -7.91 1.23 -2.40
CA GLY A 62 -7.29 2.10 -3.38
C GLY A 62 -8.21 3.22 -3.81
N ASN A 63 -7.65 4.17 -4.54
CA ASN A 63 -8.40 5.30 -5.08
C ASN A 63 -7.94 5.55 -6.52
N PRO A 64 -8.31 4.66 -7.46
CA PRO A 64 -7.87 4.81 -8.84
C PRO A 64 -8.48 6.06 -9.47
N PHE A 65 -7.64 6.80 -10.21
CA PHE A 65 -8.05 7.95 -11.00
C PHE A 65 -8.72 9.08 -10.21
N ASN A 66 -8.55 9.11 -8.88
CA ASN A 66 -9.17 10.12 -7.99
C ASN A 66 -10.70 10.21 -8.10
N LEU A 67 -11.35 9.16 -8.56
CA LEU A 67 -12.80 9.16 -8.77
C LEU A 67 -13.55 8.61 -7.56
N THR A 68 -13.25 7.39 -7.18
CA THR A 68 -13.89 6.73 -6.04
C THR A 68 -12.90 5.77 -5.39
N SER A 69 -13.07 5.58 -4.10
CA SER A 69 -12.32 4.53 -3.39
C SER A 69 -12.81 3.16 -3.84
N THR A 70 -11.88 2.24 -4.04
CA THR A 70 -12.18 0.85 -4.35
C THR A 70 -11.65 -0.03 -3.25
N VAL A 71 -12.34 -1.15 -3.00
CA VAL A 71 -11.96 -2.10 -1.98
C VAL A 71 -12.05 -3.51 -2.57
N THR A 72 -11.00 -4.28 -2.38
CA THR A 72 -11.02 -5.71 -2.67
C THR A 72 -10.76 -6.48 -1.38
N ALA A 73 -11.29 -7.68 -1.26
CA ALA A 73 -11.17 -8.50 -0.07
C ALA A 73 -10.54 -9.85 -0.40
N GLY A 74 -9.80 -10.37 0.53
CA GLY A 74 -9.20 -11.68 0.42
C GLY A 74 -8.65 -12.12 1.77
N ILE A 75 -7.78 -13.10 1.75
CA ILE A 75 -7.13 -13.60 2.96
C ILE A 75 -5.61 -13.48 2.84
N VAL A 76 -4.95 -13.56 3.97
CA VAL A 76 -3.50 -13.73 4.00
C VAL A 76 -3.19 -15.14 3.52
N SER A 77 -2.51 -15.26 2.39
CA SER A 77 -2.16 -16.55 1.79
C SER A 77 -0.80 -17.06 2.27
N ALA A 78 0.12 -16.14 2.51
CA ALA A 78 1.46 -16.45 3.03
C ALA A 78 2.08 -15.20 3.62
N LYS A 79 3.12 -15.38 4.43
CA LYS A 79 3.85 -14.26 5.04
C LYS A 79 5.36 -14.43 4.83
N ALA A 80 6.07 -13.30 4.90
CA ALA A 80 7.54 -13.25 4.81
C ALA A 80 8.09 -13.96 3.56
N ARG A 81 7.37 -13.81 2.45
CA ARG A 81 7.74 -14.47 1.21
C ARG A 81 8.75 -13.65 0.44
N THR A 82 9.87 -14.27 0.09
CA THR A 82 10.91 -13.66 -0.75
C THR A 82 10.67 -14.08 -2.19
N LEU A 83 10.46 -13.11 -3.08
CA LEU A 83 10.08 -13.37 -4.47
C LEU A 83 11.18 -13.08 -5.48
N GLY A 84 12.34 -12.55 -5.04
CA GLY A 84 13.45 -12.21 -5.92
C GLY A 84 13.18 -11.01 -6.84
N VAL A 85 12.18 -10.19 -6.51
CA VAL A 85 11.74 -9.10 -7.39
C VAL A 85 12.75 -7.96 -7.42
N TYR A 86 13.35 -7.63 -6.28
CA TYR A 86 14.29 -6.52 -6.17
C TYR A 86 15.75 -6.95 -6.25
N GLY A 87 16.01 -8.22 -6.51
CA GLY A 87 17.35 -8.75 -6.64
C GLY A 87 18.10 -8.86 -5.32
N ILE A 88 19.43 -8.97 -5.42
CA ILE A 88 20.29 -9.12 -4.25
C ILE A 88 20.32 -7.80 -3.47
N GLY A 89 20.02 -7.86 -2.18
CA GLY A 89 20.03 -6.70 -1.28
C GLY A 89 18.71 -5.95 -1.18
N GLY A 90 17.69 -6.34 -1.96
CA GLY A 90 16.35 -5.77 -1.84
C GLY A 90 15.60 -6.31 -0.64
N VAL A 91 14.70 -5.51 -0.09
CA VAL A 91 13.80 -5.94 1.00
C VAL A 91 12.57 -6.56 0.38
N GLU A 92 12.37 -7.87 0.60
CA GLU A 92 11.30 -8.64 0.00
C GLU A 92 10.50 -9.43 1.02
N SER A 93 10.17 -8.79 2.14
CA SER A 93 9.31 -9.42 3.15
C SER A 93 7.85 -9.03 2.86
N PHE A 94 7.18 -9.83 2.05
CA PHE A 94 5.83 -9.53 1.58
C PHE A 94 4.78 -10.34 2.34
N ILE A 95 3.61 -9.72 2.51
CA ILE A 95 2.38 -10.43 2.84
C ILE A 95 1.73 -10.79 1.51
N GLN A 96 1.57 -12.07 1.26
CA GLN A 96 0.85 -12.54 0.08
C GLN A 96 -0.64 -12.62 0.39
N THR A 97 -1.48 -12.13 -0.51
CA THR A 97 -2.94 -12.17 -0.37
C THR A 97 -3.57 -12.51 -1.72
N ASP A 98 -4.75 -13.12 -1.68
CA ASP A 98 -5.57 -13.33 -2.86
C ASP A 98 -6.56 -12.17 -3.10
N ALA A 99 -6.58 -11.15 -2.24
CA ALA A 99 -7.28 -9.91 -2.55
C ALA A 99 -6.70 -9.32 -3.85
N ALA A 100 -7.54 -8.85 -4.74
CA ALA A 100 -7.07 -8.33 -6.03
C ALA A 100 -6.23 -7.08 -5.82
N ILE A 101 -4.96 -7.15 -6.19
CA ILE A 101 -4.02 -6.04 -6.18
C ILE A 101 -3.66 -5.72 -7.63
N ASN A 102 -3.85 -4.47 -8.05
CA ASN A 102 -3.59 -4.01 -9.40
C ASN A 102 -3.16 -2.55 -9.39
N GLN A 103 -3.02 -1.95 -10.56
CA GLN A 103 -2.60 -0.54 -10.65
C GLN A 103 -3.60 0.42 -10.01
N GLY A 104 -4.86 0.01 -9.82
CA GLY A 104 -5.89 0.84 -9.22
C GLY A 104 -5.76 0.98 -7.71
N ASN A 105 -5.11 0.04 -7.03
CA ASN A 105 -4.93 0.10 -5.57
C ASN A 105 -3.48 0.02 -5.11
N SER A 106 -2.53 0.00 -6.04
CA SER A 106 -1.10 0.05 -5.71
C SER A 106 -0.77 1.33 -4.94
N GLY A 107 -0.06 1.21 -3.84
CA GLY A 107 0.25 2.31 -2.94
C GLY A 107 -0.81 2.55 -1.87
N GLY A 108 -1.99 1.95 -2.00
CA GLY A 108 -3.04 2.04 -1.00
C GLY A 108 -2.82 1.12 0.19
N ALA A 109 -3.75 1.17 1.13
CA ALA A 109 -3.65 0.44 2.38
C ALA A 109 -4.12 -1.00 2.25
N LEU A 110 -3.42 -1.92 2.90
CA LEU A 110 -3.91 -3.25 3.24
C LEU A 110 -4.29 -3.24 4.70
N VAL A 111 -5.55 -3.53 5.01
CA VAL A 111 -6.07 -3.46 6.37
C VAL A 111 -6.59 -4.82 6.81
N ASN A 112 -6.56 -5.04 8.13
CA ASN A 112 -7.13 -6.23 8.74
C ASN A 112 -8.64 -6.04 9.00
N ALA A 113 -9.28 -7.05 9.60
CA ALA A 113 -10.72 -7.01 9.90
C ALA A 113 -11.10 -5.94 10.92
N LYS A 114 -10.14 -5.40 11.66
CA LYS A 114 -10.35 -4.32 12.61
C LYS A 114 -10.16 -2.93 12.00
N GLY A 115 -9.81 -2.86 10.70
CA GLY A 115 -9.52 -1.59 10.03
C GLY A 115 -8.15 -1.03 10.33
N GLU A 116 -7.23 -1.84 10.83
CA GLU A 116 -5.86 -1.42 11.12
C GLU A 116 -4.95 -1.65 9.92
N LEU A 117 -4.03 -0.73 9.69
CA LEU A 117 -3.06 -0.83 8.61
C LEU A 117 -2.05 -1.95 8.91
N VAL A 118 -1.96 -2.93 8.01
CA VAL A 118 -1.00 -4.03 8.14
C VAL A 118 -0.05 -4.13 6.96
N GLY A 119 -0.26 -3.37 5.90
CA GLY A 119 0.64 -3.35 4.76
C GLY A 119 0.29 -2.24 3.78
N ILE A 120 1.15 -2.09 2.79
CA ILE A 120 0.95 -1.19 1.65
C ILE A 120 0.87 -2.06 0.40
N ASN A 121 -0.16 -1.84 -0.41
CA ASN A 121 -0.37 -2.62 -1.61
C ASN A 121 0.73 -2.36 -2.65
N ALA A 122 1.33 -3.42 -3.17
CA ALA A 122 2.32 -3.34 -4.21
C ALA A 122 1.93 -4.25 -5.37
N VAL A 123 1.98 -3.71 -6.59
CA VAL A 123 1.75 -4.52 -7.79
C VAL A 123 3.06 -5.18 -8.17
N LEU A 124 3.05 -6.51 -8.18
CA LEU A 124 4.17 -7.30 -8.62
C LEU A 124 3.81 -7.92 -9.98
N SER A 125 4.78 -7.98 -10.85
CA SER A 125 4.60 -8.64 -12.14
C SER A 125 4.69 -10.14 -11.93
N SER A 126 3.61 -10.86 -12.17
CA SER A 126 3.58 -12.31 -12.11
C SER A 126 3.36 -12.89 -13.51
N PRO A 127 4.23 -13.79 -13.98
CA PRO A 127 4.04 -14.43 -15.29
C PRO A 127 2.75 -15.25 -15.37
N THR A 128 2.24 -15.73 -14.23
CA THR A 128 1.01 -16.53 -14.17
C THR A 128 -0.23 -15.70 -13.85
N GLY A 129 -0.06 -14.43 -13.49
CA GLY A 129 -1.16 -13.58 -13.02
C GLY A 129 -1.71 -13.96 -11.66
N ALA A 130 -1.06 -14.85 -10.94
CA ALA A 130 -1.48 -15.31 -9.61
C ALA A 130 -0.58 -14.68 -8.53
N TYR A 131 -1.20 -14.21 -7.49
CA TYR A 131 -0.52 -13.62 -6.34
C TYR A 131 -1.02 -14.20 -5.03
#